data_4453ca27339d234ff64f2227c154c54f
#
_entry.id   4453ca27339d234ff64f2227c154c54f
#
_cell.length_a   1.000
_cell.length_b   1.000
_cell.length_c   1.000
_cell.angle_alpha   90.00
_cell.angle_beta   90.00
_cell.angle_gamma   90.00
#
_symmetry.space_group_name_H-M   'P 1'
#
loop_
_entity.id
_entity.type
_entity.pdbx_description
1 polymer ?
#
loop_
_entity_poly.entity_id
_entity_poly.type
_entity_poly.pdbx_seq_one_letter_code
_entity_poly.pdbx_strand_id
1 'polypeptide(L)'
;MNKRAKCRKDRGIMAVIYENKVKELGKDIMMMNGGDFIIIFGDSAPAELRDYCYSVDVNPINGEIKAGQTLKIDENEYKITCVGEEAPVTLAGLGHCTIRFNGMTEAELPGTLYVEEKPVPEIKVGTTIQIIE
;
A
#
# COMPACT_ATOMS: atom_id res chain seq x y z
N MET A 1 1.21 -32.07 -15.04
CA MET A 1 0.95 -31.24 -14.80
C MET A 1 0.57 -30.74 -14.51
N ASN A 2 0.94 -30.97 -14.46
CA ASN A 2 0.67 -30.08 -14.13
C ASN A 2 0.42 -29.57 -13.88
N LYS A 3 0.89 -29.58 -14.04
CA LYS A 3 0.79 -28.76 -13.70
C LYS A 3 0.48 -28.02 -13.48
N ARG A 4 0.84 -28.29 -13.64
CA ARG A 4 0.66 -27.36 -13.34
C ARG A 4 0.27 -26.58 -13.02
N ALA A 5 0.60 -27.19 -13.35
CA ALA A 5 0.38 -26.21 -13.01
C ALA A 5 -0.06 -25.59 -12.73
N LYS A 6 0.20 -25.52 -12.70
CA LYS A 6 -0.07 -24.71 -12.34
C LYS A 6 -0.61 -23.93 -12.04
N CYS A 7 -0.45 -24.44 -12.30
CA CYS A 7 -0.91 -23.51 -11.96
C CYS A 7 -1.28 -22.85 -11.59
N ARG A 8 -1.02 -22.65 -11.65
CA ARG A 8 -1.23 -21.74 -11.24
C ARG A 8 -1.56 -20.93 -11.03
N LYS A 9 -1.34 -21.20 -11.31
CA LYS A 9 -1.51 -20.41 -11.04
C LYS A 9 -1.84 -19.75 -10.86
N ASP A 10 -1.68 -20.19 -11.15
CA ASP A 10 -1.92 -19.53 -10.91
C ASP A 10 -2.35 -19.07 -10.81
N ARG A 11 -1.92 -19.14 -11.60
CA ARG A 11 -2.31 -18.68 -11.27
C ARG A 11 -2.80 -18.31 -10.74
N GLY A 12 -2.56 -18.69 -11.84
CA GLY A 12 -3.53 -18.15 -11.00
C GLY A 12 -3.13 -17.79 -9.60
N ILE A 13 -2.21 -18.39 -9.06
CA ILE A 13 -1.80 -18.05 -7.71
C ILE A 13 -0.94 -16.81 -7.74
N MET A 14 -1.39 -15.77 -7.02
CA MET A 14 -0.67 -14.53 -6.95
C MET A 14 0.03 -14.43 -5.62
N ALA A 15 1.34 -14.23 -5.64
CA ALA A 15 2.11 -14.15 -4.42
C ALA A 15 1.83 -12.81 -3.72
N VAL A 16 1.62 -12.87 -2.41
CA VAL A 16 1.54 -11.69 -1.58
C VAL A 16 2.97 -11.28 -1.27
N ILE A 17 3.40 -10.14 -1.80
CA ILE A 17 4.76 -9.67 -1.60
C ILE A 17 4.89 -8.70 -0.44
N TYR A 18 3.78 -8.16 0.04
CA TYR A 18 3.75 -7.29 1.20
C TYR A 18 2.40 -7.42 1.89
N GLU A 19 2.41 -7.48 3.20
CA GLU A 19 1.18 -7.52 3.98
C GLU A 19 1.38 -6.80 5.30
N ASN A 20 0.37 -6.05 5.70
CA ASN A 20 0.41 -5.32 6.96
C ASN A 20 -1.00 -5.09 7.46
N LYS A 21 -1.13 -4.68 8.71
CA LYS A 21 -2.42 -4.33 9.28
C LYS A 21 -2.32 -2.97 9.95
N VAL A 22 -3.40 -2.21 9.87
CA VAL A 22 -3.47 -0.91 10.51
C VAL A 22 -3.63 -1.12 12.01
N LYS A 23 -2.72 -0.53 12.79
CA LYS A 23 -2.69 -0.67 14.24
C LYS A 23 -3.39 0.48 14.95
N GLU A 24 -3.24 1.69 14.42
CA GLU A 24 -3.83 2.90 14.99
C GLU A 24 -4.16 3.88 13.90
N LEU A 25 -5.16 4.71 14.16
CA LEU A 25 -5.49 5.84 13.30
C LEU A 25 -4.96 7.10 13.96
N GLY A 26 -4.30 7.96 13.19
CA GLY A 26 -3.87 9.25 13.71
C GLY A 26 -5.08 10.05 14.16
N LYS A 27 -4.91 10.84 15.21
CA LYS A 27 -6.05 11.55 15.80
C LYS A 27 -6.67 12.58 14.87
N ASP A 28 -5.88 13.08 13.92
CA ASP A 28 -6.36 14.08 12.95
C ASP A 28 -6.54 13.50 11.56
N ILE A 29 -6.66 12.17 11.48
CA ILE A 29 -6.75 11.47 10.19
C ILE A 29 -7.97 11.94 9.38
N MET A 30 -9.04 12.31 10.07
CA MET A 30 -10.26 12.77 9.41
C MET A 30 -10.05 14.09 8.68
N MET A 31 -9.05 14.87 9.06
CA MET A 31 -8.73 16.11 8.36
C MET A 31 -8.14 15.84 6.98
N MET A 32 -7.65 14.61 6.75
CA MET A 32 -7.11 14.19 5.47
C MET A 32 -8.20 13.64 4.55
N ASN A 33 -9.42 13.44 5.07
CA ASN A 33 -10.53 12.93 4.28
C ASN A 33 -10.90 13.94 3.20
N GLY A 34 -11.23 13.44 2.02
CA GLY A 34 -11.50 14.30 0.88
C GLY A 34 -10.31 14.41 -0.04
N GLY A 35 -9.13 14.05 0.42
CA GLY A 35 -7.97 13.91 -0.44
C GLY A 35 -8.00 12.58 -1.16
N ASP A 36 -7.11 12.42 -2.11
CA ASP A 36 -7.02 11.19 -2.89
C ASP A 36 -5.87 10.30 -2.43
N PHE A 37 -5.43 10.44 -1.19
CA PHE A 37 -4.27 9.70 -0.72
C PHE A 37 -4.40 9.33 0.75
N ILE A 38 -3.61 8.32 1.14
CA ILE A 38 -3.42 7.94 2.54
C ILE A 38 -1.91 7.84 2.79
N ILE A 39 -1.53 7.97 4.06
CA ILE A 39 -0.14 7.82 4.47
C ILE A 39 -0.09 6.71 5.52
N ILE A 40 0.74 5.70 5.27
CA ILE A 40 1.03 4.67 6.28
C ILE A 40 2.44 4.90 6.79
N PHE A 41 2.67 4.57 8.06
CA PHE A 41 3.96 4.80 8.68
C PHE A 41 4.15 3.82 9.83
N GLY A 42 5.36 3.33 10.02
CA GLY A 42 5.69 2.43 11.12
C GLY A 42 5.85 3.17 12.43
N ASP A 43 6.33 2.46 13.44
CA ASP A 43 6.40 2.97 14.81
C ASP A 43 7.36 4.14 14.97
N SER A 44 8.27 4.34 14.01
CA SER A 44 9.25 5.43 14.08
C SER A 44 8.71 6.77 13.58
N ALA A 45 7.42 6.85 13.24
CA ALA A 45 6.84 8.10 12.74
C ALA A 45 7.03 9.23 13.75
N PRO A 46 7.51 10.41 13.30
CA PRO A 46 7.56 11.57 14.17
C PRO A 46 6.17 11.93 14.69
N ALA A 47 6.12 12.47 15.91
CA ALA A 47 4.83 12.76 16.55
C ALA A 47 3.94 13.66 15.69
N GLU A 48 4.53 14.67 15.05
CA GLU A 48 3.75 15.59 14.22
C GLU A 48 3.18 14.95 12.95
N LEU A 49 3.78 13.87 12.46
CA LEU A 49 3.25 13.15 11.30
C LEU A 49 2.29 12.05 11.71
N ARG A 50 2.51 11.46 12.88
CA ARG A 50 1.71 10.33 13.35
C ARG A 50 0.23 10.65 13.40
N ASP A 51 -0.12 11.90 13.70
CA ASP A 51 -1.51 12.33 13.82
C ASP A 51 -2.26 12.24 12.48
N TYR A 52 -1.54 12.21 11.36
CA TYR A 52 -2.14 12.17 10.03
C TYR A 52 -1.91 10.85 9.32
N CYS A 53 -1.36 9.84 10.02
CA CYS A 53 -0.97 8.58 9.41
C CYS A 53 -1.77 7.41 9.97
N TYR A 54 -1.85 6.36 9.16
CA TYR A 54 -2.30 5.06 9.63
C TYR A 54 -1.05 4.32 10.11
N SER A 55 -1.01 3.95 11.37
CA SER A 55 0.14 3.27 11.95
C SER A 55 0.13 1.80 11.58
N VAL A 56 1.27 1.30 11.13
CA VAL A 56 1.46 -0.09 10.70
C VAL A 56 2.77 -0.60 11.28
N ASP A 57 3.03 -1.90 11.11
CA ASP A 57 4.33 -2.47 11.45
C ASP A 57 5.32 -2.21 10.34
N VAL A 58 6.60 -2.37 10.63
CA VAL A 58 7.65 -2.36 9.61
C VAL A 58 7.82 -3.81 9.16
N ASN A 59 7.27 -4.13 7.99
CA ASN A 59 7.30 -5.50 7.47
C ASN A 59 8.13 -5.56 6.19
N PRO A 60 8.74 -6.72 5.91
CA PRO A 60 9.57 -6.85 4.70
C PRO A 60 8.72 -6.90 3.44
N ILE A 61 9.35 -6.58 2.33
CA ILE A 61 8.77 -6.74 1.00
C ILE A 61 9.43 -7.96 0.38
N ASN A 62 8.62 -8.95 0.00
CA ASN A 62 9.13 -10.21 -0.53
C ASN A 62 9.01 -10.23 -2.05
N GLY A 63 9.73 -9.34 -2.69
CA GLY A 63 9.72 -9.21 -4.13
C GLY A 63 9.86 -7.77 -4.53
N GLU A 64 9.61 -7.50 -5.81
CA GLU A 64 9.72 -6.16 -6.34
C GLU A 64 8.31 -5.59 -6.56
N ILE A 65 8.07 -4.37 -6.10
CA ILE A 65 6.79 -3.69 -6.31
C ILE A 65 6.84 -3.03 -7.68
N LYS A 66 5.86 -3.33 -8.54
CA LYS A 66 5.83 -2.84 -9.91
C LYS A 66 4.42 -2.43 -10.32
N ALA A 67 4.36 -1.53 -11.30
CA ALA A 67 3.09 -1.22 -11.94
C ALA A 67 2.51 -2.50 -12.55
N GLY A 68 1.19 -2.63 -12.50
CA GLY A 68 0.50 -3.82 -12.98
C GLY A 68 0.13 -4.80 -11.88
N GLN A 69 0.77 -4.67 -10.72
CA GLN A 69 0.41 -5.47 -9.54
C GLN A 69 -0.84 -4.88 -8.88
N THR A 70 -1.30 -5.53 -7.83
CA THR A 70 -2.54 -5.13 -7.15
C THR A 70 -2.26 -4.72 -5.71
N LEU A 71 -2.77 -3.55 -5.33
CA LEU A 71 -2.86 -3.14 -3.94
C LEU A 71 -4.24 -3.56 -3.45
N LYS A 72 -4.28 -4.30 -2.34
CA LYS A 72 -5.55 -4.74 -1.76
C LYS A 72 -5.69 -4.17 -0.36
N ILE A 73 -6.79 -3.47 -0.11
CA ILE A 73 -7.13 -2.93 1.21
C ILE A 73 -8.43 -3.59 1.60
N ASP A 74 -8.36 -4.55 2.52
CA ASP A 74 -9.46 -5.47 2.86
C ASP A 74 -9.99 -6.12 1.58
N GLU A 75 -11.23 -5.86 1.19
CA GLU A 75 -11.83 -6.45 -0.01
C GLU A 75 -11.65 -5.56 -1.25
N ASN A 76 -11.10 -4.36 -1.09
CA ASN A 76 -10.98 -3.41 -2.20
C ASN A 76 -9.65 -3.60 -2.91
N GLU A 77 -9.71 -3.72 -4.24
CA GLU A 77 -8.52 -3.93 -5.06
C GLU A 77 -8.27 -2.74 -5.97
N TYR A 78 -7.01 -2.39 -6.10
CA TYR A 78 -6.57 -1.25 -6.91
C TYR A 78 -5.34 -1.67 -7.70
N LYS A 79 -5.38 -1.47 -9.01
CA LYS A 79 -4.20 -1.75 -9.83
C LYS A 79 -3.15 -0.67 -9.58
N ILE A 80 -1.92 -1.09 -9.36
CA ILE A 80 -0.80 -0.17 -9.20
C ILE A 80 -0.44 0.38 -10.57
N THR A 81 -0.47 1.71 -10.71
CA THR A 81 -0.21 2.37 -11.99
C THR A 81 1.19 2.93 -12.07
N CYS A 82 1.81 3.24 -10.92
CA CYS A 82 3.17 3.76 -10.89
C CYS A 82 3.76 3.58 -9.50
N VAL A 83 5.07 3.36 -9.43
CA VAL A 83 5.78 3.19 -8.17
C VAL A 83 6.91 4.23 -8.13
N GLY A 84 6.85 5.16 -7.18
CA GLY A 84 7.94 6.09 -6.95
C GLY A 84 9.18 5.32 -6.55
N GLU A 85 10.35 5.76 -7.01
CA GLU A 85 11.56 4.95 -6.84
C GLU A 85 11.99 4.76 -5.39
N GLU A 86 11.58 5.65 -4.48
CA GLU A 86 11.90 5.53 -3.06
C GLU A 86 10.81 4.83 -2.26
N ALA A 87 9.62 4.66 -2.84
CA ALA A 87 8.50 4.08 -2.12
C ALA A 87 8.80 2.69 -1.55
N PRO A 88 9.38 1.76 -2.33
CA PRO A 88 9.71 0.45 -1.75
C PRO A 88 10.76 0.54 -0.66
N VAL A 89 11.69 1.46 -0.77
CA VAL A 89 12.77 1.64 0.20
C VAL A 89 12.22 2.11 1.53
N THR A 90 11.38 3.15 1.51
CA THR A 90 10.81 3.68 2.76
C THR A 90 9.78 2.74 3.34
N LEU A 91 9.05 2.03 2.50
CA LEU A 91 8.08 1.05 2.98
C LEU A 91 8.77 -0.09 3.71
N ALA A 92 9.85 -0.63 3.14
CA ALA A 92 10.58 -1.74 3.75
C ALA A 92 11.33 -1.30 5.00
N GLY A 93 11.89 -0.10 5.00
CA GLY A 93 12.75 0.35 6.08
C GLY A 93 12.03 1.04 7.22
N LEU A 94 10.94 1.74 6.92
CA LEU A 94 10.24 2.57 7.89
C LEU A 94 8.76 2.24 8.02
N GLY A 95 8.23 1.38 7.15
CA GLY A 95 6.79 1.17 7.05
C GLY A 95 6.09 2.39 6.47
N HIS A 96 6.84 3.29 5.83
CA HIS A 96 6.33 4.59 5.38
C HIS A 96 6.09 4.60 3.88
N CYS A 97 4.89 4.98 3.50
CA CYS A 97 4.53 5.12 2.10
C CYS A 97 3.29 5.98 1.99
N THR A 98 3.28 6.88 1.01
CA THR A 98 2.06 7.58 0.63
C THR A 98 1.44 6.78 -0.51
N ILE A 99 0.14 6.52 -0.43
CA ILE A 99 -0.59 5.81 -1.48
C ILE A 99 -1.60 6.78 -2.05
N ARG A 100 -1.50 7.04 -3.35
CA ARG A 100 -2.33 8.02 -4.03
C ARG A 100 -3.26 7.32 -5.02
N PHE A 101 -4.56 7.65 -4.93
CA PHE A 101 -5.61 6.99 -5.70
C PHE A 101 -6.03 7.86 -6.89
N ASN A 102 -5.05 8.20 -7.74
CA ASN A 102 -5.30 9.13 -8.85
C ASN A 102 -4.94 8.57 -10.23
N GLY A 103 -4.48 7.32 -10.29
CA GLY A 103 -4.23 6.65 -11.56
C GLY A 103 -3.03 7.18 -12.35
N MET A 104 -2.17 7.97 -11.74
CA MET A 104 -1.04 8.54 -12.45
C MET A 104 -0.04 7.47 -12.87
N THR A 105 0.55 7.67 -14.05
CA THR A 105 1.53 6.74 -14.61
C THR A 105 2.95 7.29 -14.56
N GLU A 106 3.12 8.50 -14.01
CA GLU A 106 4.42 9.10 -13.77
C GLU A 106 4.48 9.56 -12.33
N ALA A 107 5.59 9.26 -11.66
CA ALA A 107 5.72 9.59 -10.25
C ALA A 107 6.04 11.07 -10.08
N GLU A 108 5.15 11.79 -9.39
CA GLU A 108 5.42 13.18 -9.01
C GLU A 108 6.33 13.24 -7.80
N LEU A 109 6.17 12.26 -6.89
CA LEU A 109 6.96 12.20 -5.67
C LEU A 109 7.57 10.81 -5.54
N PRO A 110 8.86 10.72 -5.22
CA PRO A 110 9.56 9.43 -5.22
C PRO A 110 9.08 8.47 -4.12
N GLY A 111 8.49 8.98 -3.04
CA GLY A 111 8.01 8.15 -1.93
C GLY A 111 6.55 7.74 -2.03
N THR A 112 5.95 7.87 -3.20
CA THR A 112 4.52 7.63 -3.38
C THR A 112 4.27 6.44 -4.28
N LEU A 113 3.27 5.65 -3.90
CA LEU A 113 2.73 4.55 -4.69
C LEU A 113 1.42 5.04 -5.31
N TYR A 114 1.28 4.93 -6.63
CA TYR A 114 0.10 5.40 -7.34
C TYR A 114 -0.74 4.21 -7.78
N VAL A 115 -2.04 4.30 -7.52
CA VAL A 115 -2.97 3.23 -7.88
C VAL A 115 -4.15 3.83 -8.62
N GLU A 116 -5.01 2.96 -9.16
CA GLU A 116 -6.19 3.37 -9.93
C GLU A 116 -6.96 4.49 -9.26
N GLU A 117 -7.52 5.37 -10.09
CA GLU A 117 -8.38 6.45 -9.59
C GLU A 117 -9.71 5.86 -9.13
N LYS A 118 -9.85 5.72 -7.82
CA LYS A 118 -11.04 5.20 -7.17
C LYS A 118 -11.18 5.91 -5.82
N PRO A 119 -12.37 5.93 -5.24
CA PRO A 119 -12.51 6.52 -3.91
C PRO A 119 -11.60 5.82 -2.90
N VAL A 120 -11.03 6.60 -1.99
CA VAL A 120 -10.23 6.07 -0.91
C VAL A 120 -11.15 5.22 -0.02
N PRO A 121 -10.80 3.96 0.27
CA PRO A 121 -11.68 3.11 1.06
C PRO A 121 -11.69 3.54 2.52
N GLU A 122 -12.70 3.08 3.24
CA GLU A 122 -12.71 3.26 4.69
C GLU A 122 -11.62 2.39 5.30
N ILE A 123 -10.77 2.99 6.14
CA ILE A 123 -9.67 2.27 6.79
C ILE A 123 -9.84 2.44 8.29
N LYS A 124 -9.73 1.33 9.01
CA LYS A 124 -9.88 1.32 10.47
C LYS A 124 -8.87 0.37 11.06
N VAL A 125 -8.80 0.35 12.38
CA VAL A 125 -7.89 -0.56 13.08
C VAL A 125 -8.23 -1.99 12.68
N GLY A 126 -7.21 -2.74 12.26
CA GLY A 126 -7.37 -4.11 11.79
C GLY A 126 -7.50 -4.25 10.29
N THR A 127 -7.65 -3.13 9.56
CA THR A 127 -7.69 -3.18 8.09
C THR A 127 -6.40 -3.80 7.56
N THR A 128 -6.53 -4.76 6.65
CA THR A 128 -5.38 -5.44 6.04
C THR A 128 -4.99 -4.74 4.75
N ILE A 129 -3.69 -4.50 4.60
CA ILE A 129 -3.12 -3.88 3.39
C ILE A 129 -2.16 -4.89 2.79
N GLN A 130 -2.37 -5.22 1.52
CA GLN A 130 -1.54 -6.21 0.83
C GLN A 130 -1.12 -5.69 -0.54
N ILE A 131 0.07 -6.10 -0.98
CA ILE A 131 0.49 -5.90 -2.36
C ILE A 131 0.69 -7.29 -2.94
N ILE A 132 0.00 -7.56 -4.04
CA ILE A 132 -0.08 -8.88 -4.65
C ILE A 132 0.48 -8.79 -6.07
N GLU A 133 1.34 -9.73 -6.42
CA GLU A 133 1.91 -9.83 -7.76
C GLU A 133 0.86 -9.98 -8.84
#